data_e7ab8707420b83b06a71bae0e226c5e5
#
_entry.id   e7ab8707420b83b06a71bae0e226c5e5
#
_cell.length_a   1.000
_cell.length_b   1.000
_cell.length_c   1.000
_cell.angle_alpha   90.00
_cell.angle_beta   90.00
_cell.angle_gamma   90.00
#
_symmetry.space_group_name_H-M   'P 1'
#
loop_
_entity.id
_entity.type
_entity.pdbx_description
1 polymer ?
#
loop_
_entity_poly.entity_id
_entity_poly.type
_entity_poly.pdbx_seq_one_letter_code
_entity_poly.pdbx_strand_id
1 'polypeptide(L)'
;VLTGDFSLENGYQLTRDLIAETRAGAGFCFNAVFTSNDMMAIGAVRALKDHGIAVPDEVEVIGFDDIEISRLVEPPLSTISQPGLEMGARSADLLLRMIEGKKPRPKTLVMKPGLVLRGTTRKLTEEER
;
A
#
# COMPACT_ATOMS: atom_id res chain seq x y z
N VAL A 1 10.93 10.08 3.80
CA VAL A 1 9.98 9.17 4.47
C VAL A 1 9.13 9.96 5.43
N LEU A 2 7.81 9.86 5.33
CA LEU A 2 6.85 10.50 6.23
C LEU A 2 6.30 9.47 7.21
N THR A 3 6.03 9.88 8.43
CA THR A 3 5.46 9.00 9.48
C THR A 3 3.95 9.20 9.54
N GLY A 4 3.19 8.10 9.46
CA GLY A 4 1.73 8.10 9.51
C GLY A 4 1.17 7.20 10.61
N ASP A 5 -0.16 7.22 10.78
CA ASP A 5 -0.93 6.48 11.78
C ASP A 5 -1.81 5.37 11.18
N PHE A 6 -1.56 4.98 9.93
CA PHE A 6 -2.31 3.99 9.16
C PHE A 6 -3.75 4.37 8.79
N SER A 7 -4.21 5.60 9.11
CA SER A 7 -5.53 6.06 8.75
C SER A 7 -5.59 6.66 7.33
N LEU A 8 -6.78 6.64 6.72
CA LEU A 8 -7.05 7.30 5.44
C LEU A 8 -6.84 8.82 5.57
N GLU A 9 -7.33 9.41 6.65
CA GLU A 9 -7.21 10.84 6.90
C GLU A 9 -5.74 11.28 6.98
N ASN A 10 -4.91 10.52 7.68
CA ASN A 10 -3.48 10.82 7.77
C ASN A 10 -2.77 10.67 6.41
N GLY A 11 -3.12 9.65 5.63
CA GLY A 11 -2.62 9.51 4.25
C GLY A 11 -2.96 10.72 3.38
N TYR A 12 -4.18 11.24 3.50
CA TYR A 12 -4.62 12.47 2.83
C TYR A 12 -3.81 13.68 3.27
N GLN A 13 -3.72 13.94 4.58
CA GLN A 13 -3.04 15.10 5.14
C GLN A 13 -1.56 15.14 4.77
N LEU A 14 -0.84 14.03 4.96
CA LEU A 14 0.59 13.92 4.61
C LEU A 14 0.84 14.18 3.13
N THR A 15 -0.02 13.66 2.25
CA THR A 15 0.14 13.87 0.80
C THR A 15 -0.19 15.31 0.41
N ARG A 16 -1.23 15.92 0.99
CA ARG A 16 -1.56 17.34 0.80
C ARG A 16 -0.41 18.24 1.22
N ASP A 17 0.17 18.00 2.38
CA ASP A 17 1.26 18.81 2.92
C ASP A 17 2.52 18.65 2.04
N LEU A 18 2.83 17.44 1.58
CA LEU A 18 3.91 17.18 0.63
C LEU A 18 3.71 17.92 -0.71
N ILE A 19 2.49 17.95 -1.23
CA ILE A 19 2.15 18.72 -2.45
C ILE A 19 2.39 20.22 -2.22
N ALA A 20 1.96 20.75 -1.08
CA ALA A 20 2.12 22.16 -0.74
C ALA A 20 3.61 22.56 -0.62
N GLU A 21 4.41 21.77 0.08
CA GLU A 21 5.86 21.96 0.22
C GLU A 21 6.57 21.93 -1.14
N THR A 22 6.22 20.97 -1.98
CA THR A 22 6.81 20.79 -3.32
C THR A 22 6.49 21.98 -4.22
N ARG A 23 5.24 22.46 -4.22
CA ARG A 23 4.82 23.64 -5.01
C ARG A 23 5.44 24.94 -4.54
N ALA A 24 5.75 25.07 -3.26
CA ALA A 24 6.42 26.25 -2.71
C ALA A 24 7.90 26.35 -3.10
N GLY A 25 8.54 25.26 -3.44
CA GLY A 25 9.99 25.21 -3.63
C GLY A 25 10.52 25.31 -5.06
N ALA A 26 10.08 24.53 -6.01
CA ALA A 26 10.60 24.53 -7.40
C ALA A 26 9.84 23.56 -8.34
N GLY A 27 8.60 23.25 -8.05
CA GLY A 27 7.83 22.29 -8.84
C GLY A 27 7.71 20.92 -8.18
N PHE A 28 6.94 20.06 -8.84
CA PHE A 28 6.60 18.73 -8.34
C PHE A 28 7.82 17.81 -8.41
N CYS A 29 8.27 17.23 -7.31
CA CYS A 29 9.52 16.47 -7.22
C CYS A 29 9.33 14.96 -7.00
N PHE A 30 8.09 14.45 -6.93
CA PHE A 30 7.83 13.02 -6.82
C PHE A 30 6.82 12.55 -7.88
N ASN A 31 7.01 11.36 -8.38
CA ASN A 31 6.16 10.72 -9.38
C ASN A 31 5.59 9.37 -8.89
N ALA A 32 5.90 8.98 -7.66
CA ALA A 32 5.37 7.78 -7.04
C ALA A 32 5.21 7.95 -5.53
N VAL A 33 4.18 7.30 -4.99
CA VAL A 33 3.89 7.20 -3.55
C VAL A 33 3.71 5.73 -3.19
N PHE A 34 4.48 5.27 -2.22
CA PHE A 34 4.29 3.98 -1.58
C PHE A 34 3.85 4.19 -0.13
N THR A 35 2.78 3.54 0.28
CA THR A 35 2.23 3.69 1.63
C THR A 35 2.31 2.40 2.43
N SER A 36 2.28 2.53 3.76
CA SER A 36 2.36 1.40 4.68
C SER A 36 1.11 0.51 4.67
N ASN A 37 -0.04 1.03 4.21
CA ASN A 37 -1.27 0.28 4.03
C ASN A 37 -2.18 0.92 2.97
N ASP A 38 -3.24 0.21 2.57
CA ASP A 38 -4.19 0.65 1.55
C ASP A 38 -5.04 1.84 1.99
N MET A 39 -5.36 1.97 3.28
CA MET A 39 -6.14 3.11 3.78
C MET A 39 -5.38 4.43 3.58
N MET A 40 -4.09 4.46 3.89
CA MET A 40 -3.25 5.63 3.61
C MET A 40 -3.10 5.88 2.11
N ALA A 41 -2.97 4.82 1.29
CA ALA A 41 -2.92 4.96 -0.17
C ALA A 41 -4.18 5.61 -0.73
N ILE A 42 -5.36 5.19 -0.28
CA ILE A 42 -6.65 5.76 -0.69
C ILE A 42 -6.71 7.25 -0.32
N GLY A 43 -6.25 7.60 0.89
CA GLY A 43 -6.12 9.00 1.31
C GLY A 43 -5.18 9.80 0.41
N ALA A 44 -4.04 9.23 0.05
CA ALA A 44 -3.07 9.84 -0.86
C ALA A 44 -3.65 10.07 -2.26
N VAL A 45 -4.30 9.06 -2.85
CA VAL A 45 -4.99 9.18 -4.16
C VAL A 45 -6.01 10.31 -4.13
N ARG A 46 -6.81 10.41 -3.06
CA ARG A 46 -7.79 11.48 -2.89
C ARG A 46 -7.13 12.85 -2.84
N ALA A 47 -6.06 13.02 -2.05
CA ALA A 47 -5.33 14.28 -1.96
C ALA A 47 -4.75 14.71 -3.31
N LEU A 48 -4.16 13.78 -4.07
CA LEU A 48 -3.65 14.04 -5.42
C LEU A 48 -4.77 14.53 -6.35
N LYS A 49 -5.92 13.85 -6.38
CA LYS A 49 -7.08 14.23 -7.20
C LYS A 49 -7.64 15.60 -6.81
N ASP A 50 -7.78 15.89 -5.51
CA ASP A 50 -8.29 17.18 -5.02
C ASP A 50 -7.35 18.35 -5.41
N HIS A 51 -6.08 18.08 -5.69
CA HIS A 51 -5.09 19.06 -6.16
C HIS A 51 -4.86 19.02 -7.68
N GLY A 52 -5.67 18.29 -8.43
CA GLY A 52 -5.62 18.22 -9.88
C GLY A 52 -4.44 17.43 -10.43
N ILE A 53 -3.85 16.54 -9.65
CA ILE A 53 -2.72 15.68 -10.05
C ILE A 53 -3.28 14.35 -10.54
N ALA A 54 -2.93 13.98 -11.76
CA ALA A 54 -3.44 12.76 -12.39
C ALA A 54 -2.77 11.50 -11.83
N VAL A 55 -3.60 10.53 -11.43
CA VAL A 55 -3.16 9.19 -11.01
C VAL A 55 -3.70 8.19 -12.04
N PRO A 56 -2.86 7.41 -12.71
CA PRO A 56 -1.43 7.20 -12.47
C PRO A 56 -0.48 8.07 -13.33
N ASP A 57 -0.99 8.96 -14.19
CA ASP A 57 -0.22 9.57 -15.27
C ASP A 57 0.90 10.49 -14.76
N GLU A 58 0.65 11.26 -13.72
CA GLU A 58 1.65 12.15 -13.10
C GLU A 58 2.27 11.53 -11.84
N VAL A 59 1.45 10.83 -11.02
CA VAL A 59 1.89 10.16 -9.81
C VAL A 59 1.28 8.78 -9.72
N GLU A 60 2.12 7.78 -9.57
CA GLU A 60 1.72 6.40 -9.28
C GLU A 60 1.56 6.19 -7.78
N VAL A 61 0.58 5.37 -7.37
CA VAL A 61 0.36 5.06 -5.96
C VAL A 61 0.26 3.55 -5.76
N ILE A 62 1.01 3.03 -4.78
CA ILE A 62 0.95 1.64 -4.34
C ILE A 62 0.67 1.58 -2.85
N GLY A 63 -0.32 0.79 -2.48
CA GLY A 63 -0.67 0.47 -1.11
C GLY A 63 -0.05 -0.83 -0.60
N PHE A 64 -0.55 -1.30 0.53
CA PHE A 64 -0.18 -2.57 1.16
C PHE A 64 -1.39 -3.14 1.89
N ASP A 65 -1.65 -4.44 1.82
CA ASP A 65 -2.65 -5.32 2.43
C ASP A 65 -3.65 -5.95 1.46
N ASP A 66 -3.99 -5.32 0.33
CA ASP A 66 -5.04 -5.75 -0.62
C ASP A 66 -6.41 -5.90 0.05
N ILE A 67 -6.83 -4.87 0.81
CA ILE A 67 -8.15 -4.85 1.42
C ILE A 67 -9.25 -4.71 0.35
N GLU A 68 -10.48 -5.15 0.68
CA GLU A 68 -11.58 -5.23 -0.28
C GLU A 68 -11.88 -3.88 -0.98
N ILE A 69 -11.87 -2.78 -0.22
CA ILE A 69 -12.16 -1.45 -0.75
C ILE A 69 -11.15 -0.98 -1.80
N SER A 70 -9.93 -1.52 -1.81
CA SER A 70 -8.87 -1.18 -2.79
C SER A 70 -9.29 -1.47 -4.23
N ARG A 71 -10.22 -2.38 -4.44
CA ARG A 71 -10.79 -2.73 -5.76
C ARG A 71 -11.93 -1.82 -6.18
N LEU A 72 -12.56 -1.12 -5.23
CA LEU A 72 -13.79 -0.36 -5.42
C LEU A 72 -13.53 1.15 -5.55
N VAL A 73 -12.36 1.63 -5.16
CA VAL A 73 -11.98 3.04 -5.33
C VAL A 73 -11.64 3.35 -6.79
N GLU A 74 -11.71 4.62 -7.17
CA GLU A 74 -11.46 5.09 -8.54
C GLU A 74 -10.28 6.08 -8.57
N PRO A 75 -9.18 5.74 -9.28
CA PRO A 75 -8.89 4.46 -9.93
C PRO A 75 -8.67 3.32 -8.93
N PRO A 76 -8.89 2.04 -9.32
CA PRO A 76 -8.63 0.91 -8.44
C PRO A 76 -7.18 0.84 -7.99
N LEU A 77 -6.96 0.61 -6.69
CA LEU A 77 -5.65 0.72 -6.06
C LEU A 77 -4.75 -0.48 -6.35
N SER A 78 -3.57 -0.22 -6.87
CA SER A 78 -2.44 -1.17 -6.91
C SER A 78 -1.87 -1.34 -5.50
N THR A 79 -1.56 -2.58 -5.12
CA THR A 79 -1.20 -2.88 -3.73
C THR A 79 -0.35 -4.15 -3.61
N ILE A 80 0.30 -4.30 -2.46
CA ILE A 80 0.96 -5.54 -2.07
C ILE A 80 -0.05 -6.41 -1.31
N SER A 81 -0.40 -7.58 -1.86
CA SER A 81 -1.32 -8.53 -1.23
C SER A 81 -0.57 -9.44 -0.27
N GLN A 82 -1.02 -9.48 0.98
CA GLN A 82 -0.53 -10.43 1.98
C GLN A 82 -1.38 -11.72 1.95
N PRO A 83 -0.78 -12.92 2.10
CA PRO A 83 -1.53 -14.17 2.21
C PRO A 83 -2.19 -14.33 3.59
N GLY A 84 -3.08 -13.39 3.96
CA GLY A 84 -3.62 -13.23 5.32
C GLY A 84 -4.32 -14.49 5.86
N LEU A 85 -5.11 -15.19 5.03
CA LEU A 85 -5.77 -16.42 5.42
C LEU A 85 -4.76 -17.52 5.76
N GLU A 86 -3.73 -17.69 4.93
CA GLU A 86 -2.68 -18.68 5.17
C GLU A 86 -1.84 -18.29 6.40
N MET A 87 -1.52 -17.01 6.57
CA MET A 87 -0.84 -16.50 7.77
C MET A 87 -1.62 -16.81 9.03
N GLY A 88 -2.93 -16.57 9.03
CA GLY A 88 -3.82 -16.89 10.15
C GLY A 88 -3.84 -18.39 10.47
N ALA A 89 -4.02 -19.24 9.47
CA ALA A 89 -4.05 -20.68 9.63
C ALA A 89 -2.72 -21.24 10.16
N ARG A 90 -1.59 -20.78 9.62
CA ARG A 90 -0.25 -21.20 10.09
C ARG A 90 0.03 -20.70 11.51
N SER A 91 -0.39 -19.50 11.85
CA SER A 91 -0.22 -18.95 13.19
C SER A 91 -1.02 -19.75 14.23
N ALA A 92 -2.27 -20.12 13.89
CA ALA A 92 -3.11 -20.96 14.74
C ALA A 92 -2.50 -22.36 14.95
N ASP A 93 -2.01 -23.03 13.90
CA ASP A 93 -1.34 -24.32 14.00
C ASP A 93 -0.11 -24.27 14.90
N LEU A 94 0.72 -23.23 14.74
CA LEU A 94 1.89 -23.02 15.57
C LEU A 94 1.51 -22.82 17.05
N LEU A 95 0.49 -22.01 17.31
CA LEU A 95 0.02 -21.74 18.67
C LEU A 95 -0.53 -23.02 19.34
N LEU A 96 -1.34 -23.80 18.63
CA LEU A 96 -1.87 -25.07 19.14
C LEU A 96 -0.74 -26.06 19.50
N ARG A 97 0.27 -26.19 18.65
CA ARG A 97 1.45 -27.02 18.93
C ARG A 97 2.20 -26.55 20.17
N MET A 98 2.32 -25.22 20.37
CA MET A 98 2.95 -24.66 21.57
C MET A 98 2.15 -24.98 22.83
N ILE A 99 0.82 -24.89 22.78
CA ILE A 99 -0.07 -25.27 23.90
C ILE A 99 0.10 -26.76 24.26
N GLU A 100 0.28 -27.63 23.26
CA GLU A 100 0.55 -29.05 23.44
C GLU A 100 1.99 -29.35 23.95
N GLY A 101 2.77 -28.33 24.27
CA GLY A 101 4.16 -28.49 24.71
C GLY A 101 5.18 -28.83 23.65
N LYS A 102 4.78 -28.82 22.37
CA LYS A 102 5.67 -29.02 21.22
C LYS A 102 6.43 -27.75 20.88
N LYS A 103 7.73 -27.83 20.64
CA LYS A 103 8.52 -26.69 20.19
C LYS A 103 8.29 -26.47 18.68
N PRO A 104 7.81 -25.29 18.25
CA PRO A 104 7.61 -25.02 16.83
C PRO A 104 8.96 -25.04 16.08
N ARG A 105 8.96 -25.66 14.90
CA ARG A 105 10.08 -25.60 13.95
C ARG A 105 9.50 -25.42 12.55
N PRO A 106 9.93 -24.39 11.82
CA PRO A 106 10.86 -23.33 12.20
C PRO A 106 10.26 -22.35 13.21
N LYS A 107 11.12 -21.62 13.97
CA LYS A 107 10.68 -20.56 14.89
C LYS A 107 10.12 -19.33 14.18
N THR A 108 10.50 -19.13 12.92
CA THR A 108 10.08 -18.01 12.07
C THR A 108 9.59 -18.59 10.76
N LEU A 109 8.38 -18.24 10.37
CA LEU A 109 7.82 -18.57 9.07
C LEU A 109 7.71 -17.26 8.25
N VAL A 110 8.44 -17.21 7.14
CA VAL A 110 8.36 -16.07 6.19
C VAL A 110 7.45 -16.47 5.05
N MET A 111 6.44 -15.63 4.81
CA MET A 111 5.51 -15.81 3.70
C MET A 111 5.76 -14.74 2.65
N LYS A 112 5.68 -15.11 1.37
CA LYS A 112 5.95 -14.21 0.26
C LYS A 112 4.66 -13.46 -0.10
N PRO A 113 4.67 -12.11 -0.08
CA PRO A 113 3.54 -11.32 -0.55
C PRO A 113 3.47 -11.34 -2.08
N GLY A 114 2.32 -10.93 -2.63
CA GLY A 114 2.09 -10.72 -4.04
C GLY A 114 1.96 -9.26 -4.41
N LEU A 115 2.36 -8.86 -5.61
CA LEU A 115 2.08 -7.54 -6.17
C LEU A 115 0.79 -7.63 -7.02
N VAL A 116 -0.17 -6.76 -6.74
CA VAL A 116 -1.43 -6.65 -7.46
C VAL A 116 -1.50 -5.30 -8.14
N LEU A 117 -1.27 -5.26 -9.45
CA LEU A 117 -1.33 -4.04 -10.25
C LEU A 117 -2.76 -3.76 -10.68
N ARG A 118 -3.21 -2.49 -10.51
CA ARG A 118 -4.53 -1.99 -10.88
C ARG A 118 -4.40 -0.62 -11.56
N GLY A 119 -5.36 0.28 -11.31
CA GLY A 119 -5.47 1.57 -11.99
C GLY A 119 -4.60 2.69 -11.44
N THR A 120 -4.01 2.55 -10.26
CA THR A 120 -3.14 3.60 -9.68
C THR A 120 -1.67 3.47 -10.06
N THR A 121 -1.33 2.52 -10.94
CA THR A 121 0.01 2.38 -11.54
C THR A 121 -0.13 2.19 -13.04
N ARG A 122 0.84 2.66 -13.79
CA ARG A 122 0.92 2.43 -15.23
C ARG A 122 1.23 0.96 -15.53
N LYS A 123 0.75 0.47 -16.63
CA LYS A 123 1.16 -0.86 -17.13
C LYS A 123 2.59 -0.74 -17.64
N LEU A 124 3.46 -1.65 -17.19
CA LEU A 124 4.79 -1.78 -17.79
C LEU A 124 4.64 -2.11 -19.28
N THR A 125 5.37 -1.39 -20.12
CA THR A 125 5.50 -1.72 -21.54
C THR A 125 6.29 -3.02 -21.69
N GLU A 126 6.23 -3.64 -22.88
CA GLU A 126 7.00 -4.87 -23.13
C GLU A 126 8.52 -4.66 -23.05
N GLU A 127 8.97 -3.44 -23.28
CA GLU A 127 10.39 -3.04 -23.18
C GLU A 127 10.88 -2.84 -21.74
N GLU A 128 9.95 -2.65 -20.78
CA GLU A 128 10.24 -2.44 -19.36
C GLU A 128 10.13 -3.74 -18.51
N ARG A 129 9.80 -4.87 -19.13
CA ARG A 129 9.69 -6.20 -18.49
C ARG A 129 10.98 -6.99 -18.62
#